data_5318183d33e150233eda1c94d99511ca
#
_entry.id   5318183d33e150233eda1c94d99511ca
#
_cell.length_a   1.000
_cell.length_b   1.000
_cell.length_c   1.000
_cell.angle_alpha   90.00
_cell.angle_beta   90.00
_cell.angle_gamma   90.00
#
_symmetry.space_group_name_H-M   'P 1'
#
loop_
_entity.id
_entity.type
_entity.pdbx_description
1 polymer ?
#
loop_
_entity_poly.entity_id
_entity_poly.type
_entity_poly.pdbx_seq_one_letter_code
_entity_poly.pdbx_strand_id
1 'polypeptide(L)'
;MQRLLVVEDDNSVRSTITTFLELEGYAVDAVASTREALERLRVDAYPIVISDIYVDERTGLDVLATARQKNPNCAVILMTARGTIETVMKATQGGAFDYIAKPFELDTMLDTVKRAEAAVADHEEEKESEIEDLPESEMIGSSARMIEIYKTISLVAPTNATVLIEGETGTGKELIARMVHNHSTRANQPFVPVDCGSIAPSLIESELFGAVRGAYTGADRDRMGVFEAANNGTVFLDEIGDLELGFQLNLLRFLQEKEIRPLGSARGKKVDVRVIAATNRDLQKMVEEGKFREDLWYRLNVVRILLPPLVERRGDVPLLAHYFLRKYNDRYKQQAKLTESGLKTLENYSWPGNVRQLQHMLERLTILAPHGRIDEPAVREAIELTEPRDNSSDTLADTEAEQIKRVLAATGGNKSRAAKILGIERKTLYRKLERIAP
;
A
#
# COMPACT_ATOMS: atom_id res chain seq x y z
N MET A 1 -19.55 36.88 -0.03
CA MET A 1 -19.62 35.53 -0.59
C MET A 1 -18.31 35.27 -1.31
N GLN A 2 -17.58 34.24 -0.90
CA GLN A 2 -16.32 33.84 -1.53
C GLN A 2 -16.62 33.13 -2.84
N ARG A 3 -15.97 33.53 -3.93
CA ARG A 3 -16.21 33.01 -5.28
C ARG A 3 -15.26 31.83 -5.51
N LEU A 4 -15.77 30.72 -6.02
CA LEU A 4 -14.98 29.55 -6.37
C LEU A 4 -15.35 28.96 -7.73
N LEU A 5 -14.39 28.26 -8.37
CA LEU A 5 -14.57 27.60 -9.65
C LEU A 5 -14.63 26.09 -9.45
N VAL A 6 -15.66 25.44 -10.00
CA VAL A 6 -15.80 23.97 -10.04
C VAL A 6 -15.62 23.48 -11.47
N VAL A 7 -14.73 22.51 -11.69
CA VAL A 7 -14.44 21.90 -12.99
C VAL A 7 -14.70 20.41 -12.91
N GLU A 8 -15.76 19.94 -13.57
CA GLU A 8 -16.24 18.57 -13.50
C GLU A 8 -17.06 18.24 -14.75
N ASP A 9 -16.75 17.16 -15.46
CA ASP A 9 -17.44 16.78 -16.70
C ASP A 9 -18.77 16.06 -16.41
N ASP A 10 -18.85 15.23 -15.35
CA ASP A 10 -20.10 14.60 -14.95
C ASP A 10 -21.13 15.65 -14.47
N ASN A 11 -22.24 15.74 -15.19
CA ASN A 11 -23.28 16.72 -14.90
C ASN A 11 -23.92 16.51 -13.52
N SER A 12 -24.08 15.28 -13.08
CA SER A 12 -24.72 14.96 -11.80
C SER A 12 -23.79 15.33 -10.64
N VAL A 13 -22.50 15.00 -10.74
CA VAL A 13 -21.48 15.35 -9.74
C VAL A 13 -21.31 16.85 -9.68
N ARG A 14 -21.14 17.49 -10.83
CA ARG A 14 -21.01 18.97 -10.93
C ARG A 14 -22.20 19.70 -10.31
N SER A 15 -23.43 19.31 -10.65
CA SER A 15 -24.64 19.90 -10.10
C SER A 15 -24.76 19.70 -8.58
N THR A 16 -24.42 18.52 -8.10
CA THR A 16 -24.45 18.19 -6.66
C THR A 16 -23.48 19.07 -5.88
N ILE A 17 -22.21 19.17 -6.33
CA ILE A 17 -21.18 19.99 -5.69
C ILE A 17 -21.60 21.46 -5.70
N THR A 18 -22.05 21.95 -6.86
CA THR A 18 -22.46 23.35 -7.03
C THR A 18 -23.61 23.70 -6.07
N THR A 19 -24.69 22.92 -6.10
CA THR A 19 -25.86 23.19 -5.24
C THR A 19 -25.48 23.14 -3.76
N PHE A 20 -24.66 22.17 -3.36
CA PHE A 20 -24.24 22.01 -1.97
C PHE A 20 -23.41 23.22 -1.49
N LEU A 21 -22.42 23.64 -2.27
CA LEU A 21 -21.56 24.78 -1.92
C LEU A 21 -22.33 26.12 -1.96
N GLU A 22 -23.30 26.26 -2.86
CA GLU A 22 -24.20 27.42 -2.87
C GLU A 22 -25.06 27.49 -1.61
N LEU A 23 -25.57 26.35 -1.12
CA LEU A 23 -26.32 26.27 0.15
C LEU A 23 -25.45 26.65 1.36
N GLU A 24 -24.17 26.35 1.32
CA GLU A 24 -23.19 26.72 2.34
C GLU A 24 -22.70 28.17 2.22
N GLY A 25 -23.21 28.95 1.23
CA GLY A 25 -22.99 30.40 1.13
C GLY A 25 -21.85 30.82 0.19
N TYR A 26 -21.33 29.92 -0.64
CA TYR A 26 -20.33 30.24 -1.66
C TYR A 26 -20.96 30.73 -2.97
N ALA A 27 -20.25 31.54 -3.74
CA ALA A 27 -20.63 31.89 -5.11
C ALA A 27 -19.88 30.95 -6.07
N VAL A 28 -20.59 29.99 -6.70
CA VAL A 28 -19.99 28.94 -7.48
C VAL A 28 -20.12 29.18 -8.98
N ASP A 29 -18.99 29.27 -9.68
CA ASP A 29 -18.92 29.15 -11.13
C ASP A 29 -18.59 27.68 -11.48
N ALA A 30 -19.45 27.01 -12.22
CA ALA A 30 -19.25 25.61 -12.59
C ALA A 30 -19.06 25.46 -14.10
N VAL A 31 -18.07 24.68 -14.52
CA VAL A 31 -17.75 24.41 -15.94
C VAL A 31 -17.57 22.93 -16.19
N ALA A 32 -17.85 22.49 -17.42
CA ALA A 32 -17.86 21.08 -17.78
C ALA A 32 -16.56 20.60 -18.45
N SER A 33 -15.61 21.50 -18.71
CA SER A 33 -14.37 21.14 -19.41
C SER A 33 -13.17 21.94 -18.92
N THR A 34 -11.99 21.35 -19.02
CA THR A 34 -10.72 22.02 -18.76
C THR A 34 -10.56 23.27 -19.63
N ARG A 35 -11.01 23.20 -20.86
CA ARG A 35 -10.96 24.33 -21.78
C ARG A 35 -11.74 25.55 -21.26
N GLU A 36 -12.98 25.36 -20.84
CA GLU A 36 -13.80 26.41 -20.24
C GLU A 36 -13.18 26.96 -18.96
N ALA A 37 -12.62 26.06 -18.12
CA ALA A 37 -11.92 26.47 -16.91
C ALA A 37 -10.74 27.37 -17.20
N LEU A 38 -9.90 27.01 -18.17
CA LEU A 38 -8.76 27.82 -18.59
C LEU A 38 -9.17 29.17 -19.18
N GLU A 39 -10.27 29.23 -19.94
CA GLU A 39 -10.84 30.50 -20.45
C GLU A 39 -11.32 31.41 -19.32
N ARG A 40 -12.00 30.83 -18.30
CA ARG A 40 -12.44 31.57 -17.09
C ARG A 40 -11.26 32.07 -16.27
N LEU A 41 -10.27 31.21 -16.01
CA LEU A 41 -9.06 31.57 -15.25
C LEU A 41 -8.21 32.65 -15.93
N ARG A 42 -8.30 32.81 -17.25
CA ARG A 42 -7.64 33.92 -17.97
C ARG A 42 -8.27 35.24 -17.68
N VAL A 43 -9.59 35.28 -17.52
CA VAL A 43 -10.36 36.52 -17.31
C VAL A 43 -10.44 36.84 -15.82
N ASP A 44 -10.86 35.87 -15.00
CA ASP A 44 -11.17 36.03 -13.58
C ASP A 44 -10.10 35.37 -12.70
N ALA A 45 -9.83 35.96 -11.53
CA ALA A 45 -9.03 35.35 -10.49
C ALA A 45 -9.96 34.68 -9.45
N TYR A 46 -9.79 33.37 -9.24
CA TYR A 46 -10.51 32.63 -8.23
C TYR A 46 -9.62 32.36 -7.01
N PRO A 47 -10.07 32.63 -5.78
CA PRO A 47 -9.32 32.30 -4.59
C PRO A 47 -9.29 30.78 -4.35
N ILE A 48 -10.35 30.07 -4.76
CA ILE A 48 -10.44 28.60 -4.62
C ILE A 48 -10.90 27.99 -5.95
N VAL A 49 -10.23 26.92 -6.37
CA VAL A 49 -10.59 26.12 -7.56
C VAL A 49 -10.72 24.66 -7.14
N ILE A 50 -11.83 24.03 -7.50
CA ILE A 50 -12.05 22.59 -7.30
C ILE A 50 -12.11 21.97 -8.70
N SER A 51 -11.20 21.05 -9.02
CA SER A 51 -11.13 20.44 -10.36
C SER A 51 -11.00 18.94 -10.30
N ASP A 52 -11.78 18.23 -11.11
CA ASP A 52 -11.40 16.85 -11.42
C ASP A 52 -10.07 16.84 -12.20
N ILE A 53 -9.27 15.82 -11.97
CA ILE A 53 -8.01 15.62 -12.68
C ILE A 53 -8.25 15.14 -14.10
N TYR A 54 -9.25 14.30 -14.32
CA TYR A 54 -9.55 13.69 -15.62
C TYR A 54 -10.89 14.20 -16.16
N VAL A 55 -10.92 15.40 -16.75
CA VAL A 55 -12.14 16.03 -17.27
C VAL A 55 -12.28 15.79 -18.78
N ASP A 56 -11.20 15.95 -19.56
CA ASP A 56 -11.19 15.84 -21.02
C ASP A 56 -9.77 15.45 -21.52
N GLU A 57 -9.38 15.84 -22.74
CA GLU A 57 -8.03 15.59 -23.30
C GLU A 57 -6.90 16.27 -22.51
N ARG A 58 -7.23 17.32 -21.71
CA ARG A 58 -6.31 18.02 -20.80
C ARG A 58 -6.61 17.59 -19.37
N THR A 59 -5.66 17.82 -18.49
CA THR A 59 -5.77 17.37 -17.10
C THR A 59 -6.11 18.53 -16.15
N GLY A 60 -6.69 18.24 -15.00
CA GLY A 60 -6.86 19.20 -13.90
C GLY A 60 -5.53 19.79 -13.39
N LEU A 61 -4.39 19.18 -13.74
CA LEU A 61 -3.06 19.72 -13.46
C LEU A 61 -2.77 20.96 -14.33
N ASP A 62 -3.32 21.04 -15.55
CA ASP A 62 -3.25 22.25 -16.39
C ASP A 62 -4.07 23.39 -15.78
N VAL A 63 -5.23 23.04 -15.16
CA VAL A 63 -6.05 23.99 -14.39
C VAL A 63 -5.27 24.50 -13.18
N LEU A 64 -4.62 23.60 -12.42
CA LEU A 64 -3.77 23.94 -11.28
C LEU A 64 -2.65 24.92 -11.69
N ALA A 65 -1.89 24.57 -12.72
CA ALA A 65 -0.78 25.41 -13.21
C ALA A 65 -1.26 26.81 -13.61
N THR A 66 -2.38 26.87 -14.36
CA THR A 66 -2.94 28.15 -14.84
C THR A 66 -3.52 28.99 -13.70
N ALA A 67 -4.23 28.35 -12.75
CA ALA A 67 -4.81 29.04 -11.61
C ALA A 67 -3.72 29.69 -10.74
N ARG A 68 -2.66 28.95 -10.45
CA ARG A 68 -1.52 29.43 -9.65
C ARG A 68 -0.67 30.48 -10.40
N GLN A 69 -0.49 30.33 -11.70
CA GLN A 69 0.19 31.36 -12.51
C GLN A 69 -0.56 32.69 -12.48
N LYS A 70 -1.91 32.64 -12.48
CA LYS A 70 -2.74 33.85 -12.42
C LYS A 70 -2.86 34.43 -11.01
N ASN A 71 -3.00 33.57 -10.02
CA ASN A 71 -3.08 33.90 -8.59
C ASN A 71 -2.23 32.91 -7.78
N PRO A 72 -1.00 33.24 -7.37
CA PRO A 72 -0.13 32.37 -6.59
C PRO A 72 -0.76 31.91 -5.28
N ASN A 73 -1.70 32.68 -4.72
CA ASN A 73 -2.41 32.34 -3.48
C ASN A 73 -3.70 31.54 -3.74
N CYS A 74 -3.98 31.13 -4.98
CA CYS A 74 -5.14 30.31 -5.30
C CYS A 74 -5.00 28.93 -4.66
N ALA A 75 -5.97 28.55 -3.83
CA ALA A 75 -6.06 27.20 -3.28
C ALA A 75 -6.75 26.27 -4.30
N VAL A 76 -6.00 25.37 -4.92
CA VAL A 76 -6.52 24.41 -5.88
C VAL A 76 -6.72 23.07 -5.21
N ILE A 77 -7.98 22.59 -5.16
CA ILE A 77 -8.37 21.28 -4.65
C ILE A 77 -8.62 20.36 -5.85
N LEU A 78 -7.89 19.26 -5.93
CA LEU A 78 -8.03 18.31 -7.03
C LEU A 78 -8.88 17.11 -6.61
N MET A 79 -9.82 16.69 -7.47
CA MET A 79 -10.64 15.50 -7.28
C MET A 79 -10.21 14.39 -8.24
N THR A 80 -10.30 13.12 -7.84
CA THR A 80 -10.02 12.01 -8.76
C THR A 80 -10.71 10.71 -8.37
N ALA A 81 -11.13 9.95 -9.37
CA ALA A 81 -11.55 8.55 -9.22
C ALA A 81 -10.35 7.56 -9.31
N ARG A 82 -9.17 8.02 -9.79
CA ARG A 82 -7.99 7.20 -10.00
C ARG A 82 -6.75 7.94 -9.49
N GLY A 83 -6.49 7.86 -8.18
CA GLY A 83 -5.27 8.41 -7.60
C GLY A 83 -4.08 7.49 -7.91
N THR A 84 -3.13 7.94 -8.73
CA THR A 84 -1.79 7.36 -8.78
C THR A 84 -0.85 8.25 -7.98
N ILE A 85 0.27 7.69 -7.52
CA ILE A 85 1.24 8.51 -6.78
C ILE A 85 1.78 9.63 -7.63
N GLU A 86 2.03 9.38 -8.93
CA GLU A 86 2.52 10.41 -9.85
C GLU A 86 1.56 11.58 -9.91
N THR A 87 0.26 11.30 -10.00
CA THR A 87 -0.76 12.34 -10.07
C THR A 87 -0.81 13.14 -8.77
N VAL A 88 -0.74 12.47 -7.62
CA VAL A 88 -0.72 13.15 -6.31
C VAL A 88 0.58 13.93 -6.14
N MET A 89 1.73 13.38 -6.54
CA MET A 89 3.01 14.07 -6.45
C MET A 89 3.08 15.28 -7.41
N LYS A 90 2.66 15.12 -8.65
CA LYS A 90 2.54 16.26 -9.60
C LYS A 90 1.63 17.35 -9.04
N ALA A 91 0.49 16.97 -8.46
CA ALA A 91 -0.42 17.90 -7.80
C ALA A 91 0.23 18.61 -6.62
N THR A 92 0.92 17.87 -5.74
CA THR A 92 1.59 18.43 -4.55
C THR A 92 2.77 19.33 -4.95
N GLN A 93 3.60 18.90 -5.91
CA GLN A 93 4.71 19.70 -6.45
C GLN A 93 4.23 20.92 -7.21
N GLY A 94 3.11 20.81 -7.94
CA GLY A 94 2.42 21.93 -8.58
C GLY A 94 1.75 22.89 -7.60
N GLY A 95 1.81 22.61 -6.31
CA GLY A 95 1.27 23.45 -5.24
C GLY A 95 -0.25 23.31 -5.10
N ALA A 96 -0.85 22.15 -5.42
CA ALA A 96 -2.25 21.91 -5.06
C ALA A 96 -2.43 22.04 -3.55
N PHE A 97 -3.53 22.69 -3.14
CA PHE A 97 -3.85 22.84 -1.72
C PHE A 97 -4.23 21.52 -1.09
N ASP A 98 -5.07 20.75 -1.74
CA ASP A 98 -5.48 19.42 -1.27
C ASP A 98 -5.96 18.54 -2.43
N TYR A 99 -6.27 17.28 -2.09
CA TYR A 99 -6.62 16.24 -3.03
C TYR A 99 -7.73 15.34 -2.45
N ILE A 100 -8.84 15.18 -3.17
CA ILE A 100 -10.02 14.43 -2.71
C ILE A 100 -10.26 13.21 -3.60
N ALA A 101 -10.33 12.01 -2.99
CA ALA A 101 -10.68 10.78 -3.70
C ALA A 101 -12.18 10.69 -3.95
N LYS A 102 -12.60 10.33 -5.16
CA LYS A 102 -13.98 9.95 -5.47
C LYS A 102 -14.17 8.43 -5.24
N PRO A 103 -15.29 7.99 -4.65
CA PRO A 103 -16.40 8.80 -4.13
C PRO A 103 -16.05 9.46 -2.79
N PHE A 104 -16.56 10.66 -2.55
CA PHE A 104 -16.37 11.43 -1.32
C PHE A 104 -17.71 11.86 -0.72
N GLU A 105 -17.69 12.13 0.58
CA GLU A 105 -18.82 12.74 1.28
C GLU A 105 -18.77 14.26 1.13
N LEU A 106 -19.91 14.92 0.98
CA LEU A 106 -20.00 16.37 0.79
C LEU A 106 -19.41 17.16 1.97
N ASP A 107 -19.55 16.63 3.19
CA ASP A 107 -18.97 17.22 4.40
C ASP A 107 -17.43 17.24 4.32
N THR A 108 -16.81 16.19 3.82
CA THR A 108 -15.34 16.13 3.61
C THR A 108 -14.88 17.21 2.61
N MET A 109 -15.66 17.43 1.55
CA MET A 109 -15.37 18.51 0.60
C MET A 109 -15.51 19.88 1.26
N LEU A 110 -16.57 20.11 2.02
CA LEU A 110 -16.79 21.38 2.72
C LEU A 110 -15.66 21.70 3.71
N ASP A 111 -15.24 20.70 4.50
CA ASP A 111 -14.11 20.86 5.41
C ASP A 111 -12.82 21.23 4.70
N THR A 112 -12.59 20.63 3.52
CA THR A 112 -11.41 20.96 2.70
C THR A 112 -11.52 22.37 2.13
N VAL A 113 -12.70 22.80 1.69
CA VAL A 113 -12.95 24.18 1.19
C VAL A 113 -12.75 25.19 2.32
N LYS A 114 -13.26 24.92 3.54
CA LYS A 114 -13.06 25.81 4.71
C LYS A 114 -11.58 25.94 5.09
N ARG A 115 -10.82 24.84 5.03
CA ARG A 115 -9.37 24.88 5.26
C ARG A 115 -8.65 25.69 4.16
N ALA A 116 -9.08 25.53 2.91
CA ALA A 116 -8.55 26.32 1.79
C ALA A 116 -8.84 27.82 1.97
N GLU A 117 -10.05 28.18 2.40
CA GLU A 117 -10.45 29.56 2.70
C GLU A 117 -9.56 30.19 3.77
N ALA A 118 -9.33 29.48 4.89
CA ALA A 118 -8.46 29.95 5.96
C ALA A 118 -7.01 30.13 5.45
N ALA A 119 -6.49 29.19 4.66
CA ALA A 119 -5.13 29.27 4.12
C ALA A 119 -4.94 30.42 3.12
N VAL A 120 -5.94 30.72 2.28
CA VAL A 120 -5.91 31.87 1.36
C VAL A 120 -5.90 33.20 2.14
N ALA A 121 -6.53 33.24 3.32
CA ALA A 121 -6.54 34.43 4.18
C ALA A 121 -5.19 34.69 4.89
N ASP A 122 -4.39 33.63 5.15
CA ASP A 122 -3.14 33.70 5.93
C ASP A 122 -1.86 33.88 5.08
N HIS A 123 -1.91 33.73 3.73
CA HIS A 123 -0.69 33.71 2.90
C HIS A 123 -0.40 35.04 2.18
N GLU A 124 0.63 35.69 2.63
CA GLU A 124 1.56 36.51 1.84
C GLU A 124 2.93 35.77 1.77
N GLU A 125 3.35 35.46 0.53
CA GLU A 125 4.69 35.02 0.08
C GLU A 125 5.18 33.58 0.32
N GLU A 126 5.23 32.75 -0.79
CA GLU A 126 6.41 31.93 -1.12
C GLU A 126 6.42 31.43 -2.60
N LYS A 127 7.62 31.10 -3.13
CA LYS A 127 8.00 31.00 -4.54
C LYS A 127 7.81 29.65 -5.23
N GLU A 128 7.68 29.68 -6.57
CA GLU A 128 7.49 28.56 -7.52
C GLU A 128 8.67 27.57 -7.64
N SER A 129 8.34 26.29 -7.96
CA SER A 129 9.28 25.31 -8.52
C SER A 129 8.69 24.57 -9.73
N GLU A 130 9.50 24.30 -10.75
CA GLU A 130 9.15 23.70 -12.04
C GLU A 130 8.91 22.18 -11.95
N ILE A 131 8.02 21.65 -12.82
CA ILE A 131 7.57 20.25 -12.83
C ILE A 131 8.32 19.47 -13.92
N GLU A 132 9.07 18.42 -13.55
CA GLU A 132 9.67 17.44 -14.46
C GLU A 132 8.77 16.21 -14.66
N ASP A 133 8.82 15.58 -15.85
CA ASP A 133 8.06 14.36 -16.19
C ASP A 133 8.56 13.14 -15.40
N LEU A 134 7.67 12.48 -14.67
CA LEU A 134 7.96 11.31 -13.83
C LEU A 134 7.47 10.00 -14.47
N PRO A 135 8.17 8.86 -14.27
CA PRO A 135 7.82 7.57 -14.85
C PRO A 135 6.53 6.96 -14.27
N GLU A 136 5.88 6.06 -15.03
CA GLU A 136 4.68 5.33 -14.59
C GLU A 136 4.98 4.44 -13.37
N SER A 137 4.15 4.55 -12.31
CA SER A 137 4.31 3.82 -11.05
C SER A 137 3.71 2.42 -11.09
N GLU A 138 4.41 1.47 -10.45
CA GLU A 138 3.92 0.12 -10.21
C GLU A 138 2.90 0.04 -9.05
N MET A 139 2.70 1.13 -8.28
CA MET A 139 1.79 1.14 -7.15
C MET A 139 0.42 1.67 -7.50
N ILE A 140 -0.60 0.84 -7.26
CA ILE A 140 -1.99 1.09 -7.60
C ILE A 140 -2.83 1.15 -6.31
N GLY A 141 -3.62 2.20 -6.18
CA GLY A 141 -4.58 2.39 -5.10
C GLY A 141 -5.17 3.79 -5.16
N SER A 142 -6.50 3.88 -5.10
CA SER A 142 -7.26 5.14 -5.15
C SER A 142 -8.05 5.40 -3.87
N SER A 143 -7.97 4.50 -2.89
CA SER A 143 -8.64 4.69 -1.61
C SER A 143 -8.11 5.92 -0.87
N ALA A 144 -8.97 6.57 -0.07
CA ALA A 144 -8.61 7.77 0.70
C ALA A 144 -7.35 7.54 1.56
N ARG A 145 -7.22 6.35 2.19
CA ARG A 145 -6.02 6.00 2.96
C ARG A 145 -4.75 5.92 2.10
N MET A 146 -4.83 5.38 0.87
CA MET A 146 -3.69 5.35 -0.03
C MET A 146 -3.28 6.74 -0.49
N ILE A 147 -4.23 7.62 -0.72
CA ILE A 147 -3.97 9.03 -1.07
C ILE A 147 -3.23 9.75 0.06
N GLU A 148 -3.64 9.58 1.32
CA GLU A 148 -2.91 10.13 2.47
C GLU A 148 -1.47 9.61 2.57
N ILE A 149 -1.25 8.32 2.25
CA ILE A 149 0.09 7.74 2.16
C ILE A 149 0.89 8.42 1.05
N TYR A 150 0.30 8.65 -0.12
CA TYR A 150 0.99 9.33 -1.24
C TYR A 150 1.34 10.77 -0.88
N LYS A 151 0.47 11.51 -0.20
CA LYS A 151 0.78 12.84 0.34
C LYS A 151 1.97 12.78 1.30
N THR A 152 1.97 11.82 2.22
CA THR A 152 3.08 11.64 3.16
C THR A 152 4.39 11.33 2.44
N ILE A 153 4.36 10.48 1.41
CA ILE A 153 5.53 10.16 0.59
C ILE A 153 6.04 11.41 -0.11
N SER A 154 5.16 12.23 -0.71
CA SER A 154 5.57 13.44 -1.41
C SER A 154 6.29 14.46 -0.51
N LEU A 155 5.90 14.53 0.76
CA LEU A 155 6.52 15.41 1.75
C LEU A 155 7.85 14.85 2.29
N VAL A 156 7.94 13.54 2.50
CA VAL A 156 9.11 12.93 3.11
C VAL A 156 10.20 12.55 2.11
N ALA A 157 9.85 12.25 0.86
CA ALA A 157 10.80 11.79 -0.15
C ALA A 157 11.98 12.77 -0.36
N PRO A 158 11.78 14.09 -0.48
CA PRO A 158 12.88 15.04 -0.67
C PRO A 158 13.82 15.17 0.54
N THR A 159 13.42 14.67 1.70
CA THR A 159 14.20 14.76 2.96
C THR A 159 15.12 13.56 3.16
N ASN A 160 16.05 13.67 4.12
CA ASN A 160 16.84 12.54 4.59
C ASN A 160 16.27 11.87 5.86
N ALA A 161 15.02 12.17 6.21
CA ALA A 161 14.39 11.58 7.38
C ALA A 161 14.28 10.06 7.27
N THR A 162 14.43 9.38 8.41
CA THR A 162 14.14 7.93 8.52
C THR A 162 12.64 7.71 8.36
N VAL A 163 12.26 6.69 7.59
CA VAL A 163 10.85 6.33 7.38
C VAL A 163 10.63 4.93 7.93
N LEU A 164 9.61 4.78 8.77
CA LEU A 164 9.13 3.49 9.26
C LEU A 164 7.82 3.13 8.57
N ILE A 165 7.82 2.02 7.83
CA ILE A 165 6.66 1.52 7.09
C ILE A 165 6.09 0.32 7.85
N GLU A 166 4.88 0.44 8.34
CA GLU A 166 4.18 -0.64 9.03
C GLU A 166 2.99 -1.13 8.22
N GLY A 167 2.72 -2.41 8.31
CA GLY A 167 1.58 -3.04 7.65
C GLY A 167 1.76 -4.55 7.54
N GLU A 168 0.66 -5.25 7.33
CA GLU A 168 0.65 -6.69 7.20
C GLU A 168 1.54 -7.17 6.05
N THR A 169 1.90 -8.46 6.10
CA THR A 169 2.64 -9.10 5.02
C THR A 169 1.84 -9.03 3.71
N GLY A 170 2.52 -8.69 2.61
CA GLY A 170 1.91 -8.62 1.29
C GLY A 170 1.13 -7.34 0.98
N THR A 171 1.14 -6.31 1.85
CA THR A 171 0.48 -5.01 1.60
C THR A 171 1.21 -4.13 0.60
N GLY A 172 2.52 -4.34 0.36
CA GLY A 172 3.33 -3.57 -0.58
C GLY A 172 4.37 -2.64 0.08
N LYS A 173 4.84 -2.96 1.29
CA LYS A 173 5.83 -2.15 2.03
C LYS A 173 7.09 -1.82 1.21
N GLU A 174 7.64 -2.81 0.49
CA GLU A 174 8.81 -2.60 -0.37
C GLU A 174 8.53 -1.61 -1.51
N LEU A 175 7.34 -1.67 -2.12
CA LEU A 175 6.98 -0.71 -3.17
C LEU A 175 6.94 0.72 -2.63
N ILE A 176 6.39 0.94 -1.43
CA ILE A 176 6.43 2.25 -0.75
C ILE A 176 7.89 2.70 -0.53
N ALA A 177 8.76 1.81 -0.04
CA ALA A 177 10.17 2.15 0.18
C ALA A 177 10.87 2.57 -1.13
N ARG A 178 10.63 1.84 -2.22
CA ARG A 178 11.13 2.19 -3.56
C ARG A 178 10.59 3.54 -4.03
N MET A 179 9.32 3.83 -3.79
CA MET A 179 8.71 5.11 -4.15
C MET A 179 9.35 6.28 -3.38
N VAL A 180 9.54 6.13 -2.05
CA VAL A 180 10.24 7.13 -1.24
C VAL A 180 11.67 7.37 -1.77
N HIS A 181 12.35 6.33 -2.22
CA HIS A 181 13.69 6.46 -2.82
C HIS A 181 13.65 7.13 -4.19
N ASN A 182 12.80 6.66 -5.11
CA ASN A 182 12.73 7.14 -6.49
C ASN A 182 12.33 8.62 -6.59
N HIS A 183 11.60 9.13 -5.59
CA HIS A 183 11.19 10.53 -5.53
C HIS A 183 12.05 11.37 -4.56
N SER A 184 13.20 10.84 -4.13
CA SER A 184 14.14 11.52 -3.25
C SER A 184 15.28 12.20 -4.03
N THR A 185 16.03 13.04 -3.33
CA THR A 185 17.31 13.60 -3.84
C THR A 185 18.35 12.53 -4.16
N ARG A 186 18.10 11.26 -3.77
CA ARG A 186 18.97 10.10 -3.97
C ARG A 186 18.43 9.12 -5.01
N ALA A 187 17.46 9.51 -5.85
CA ALA A 187 16.79 8.64 -6.83
C ALA A 187 17.77 7.93 -7.79
N ASN A 188 18.86 8.61 -8.16
CA ASN A 188 19.90 8.08 -9.05
C ASN A 188 21.03 7.36 -8.29
N GLN A 189 20.90 7.15 -6.97
CA GLN A 189 21.88 6.48 -6.12
C GLN A 189 21.42 5.04 -5.80
N PRO A 190 22.30 4.18 -5.23
CA PRO A 190 21.93 2.81 -4.94
C PRO A 190 20.71 2.72 -3.96
N PHE A 191 19.76 1.84 -4.30
CA PHE A 191 18.73 1.36 -3.38
C PHE A 191 19.02 -0.09 -3.03
N VAL A 192 19.39 -0.36 -1.77
CA VAL A 192 19.81 -1.70 -1.33
C VAL A 192 18.79 -2.25 -0.35
N PRO A 193 17.90 -3.18 -0.80
CA PRO A 193 16.97 -3.86 0.08
C PRO A 193 17.66 -4.98 0.87
N VAL A 194 17.29 -5.12 2.13
CA VAL A 194 17.74 -6.17 3.05
C VAL A 194 16.52 -6.73 3.76
N ASP A 195 16.28 -8.01 3.59
CA ASP A 195 15.30 -8.75 4.38
C ASP A 195 15.97 -9.29 5.64
N CYS A 196 15.72 -8.63 6.77
CA CYS A 196 16.33 -8.97 8.05
C CYS A 196 15.87 -10.36 8.57
N GLY A 197 14.68 -10.81 8.19
CA GLY A 197 14.15 -12.11 8.60
C GLY A 197 14.75 -13.28 7.83
N SER A 198 15.28 -13.06 6.62
CA SER A 198 15.87 -14.11 5.79
C SER A 198 17.34 -14.39 6.11
N ILE A 199 18.04 -13.48 6.81
CA ILE A 199 19.46 -13.61 7.15
C ILE A 199 19.59 -14.32 8.49
N ALA A 200 20.44 -15.36 8.54
CA ALA A 200 20.75 -16.02 9.82
C ALA A 200 21.28 -15.02 10.85
N PRO A 201 20.79 -15.03 12.11
CA PRO A 201 21.18 -14.07 13.14
C PRO A 201 22.70 -13.91 13.32
N SER A 202 23.44 -15.01 13.19
CA SER A 202 24.92 -15.00 13.28
C SER A 202 25.62 -14.31 12.12
N LEU A 203 24.94 -14.07 10.99
CA LEU A 203 25.52 -13.49 9.79
C LEU A 203 25.05 -12.04 9.55
N ILE A 204 23.96 -11.61 10.17
CA ILE A 204 23.35 -10.31 9.88
C ILE A 204 24.30 -9.14 10.13
N GLU A 205 25.15 -9.25 11.17
CA GLU A 205 26.14 -8.21 11.48
C GLU A 205 27.20 -8.10 10.39
N SER A 206 27.74 -9.25 9.91
CA SER A 206 28.72 -9.26 8.83
C SER A 206 28.14 -8.84 7.48
N GLU A 207 26.87 -9.15 7.21
CA GLU A 207 26.18 -8.71 5.99
C GLU A 207 25.96 -7.19 5.97
N LEU A 208 25.50 -6.62 7.09
CA LEU A 208 25.16 -5.20 7.14
C LEU A 208 26.38 -4.30 7.33
N PHE A 209 27.30 -4.65 8.25
CA PHE A 209 28.45 -3.81 8.58
C PHE A 209 29.75 -4.23 7.88
N GLY A 210 29.81 -5.45 7.31
CA GLY A 210 30.99 -6.02 6.73
C GLY A 210 31.88 -6.74 7.76
N ALA A 211 32.93 -7.41 7.28
CA ALA A 211 33.90 -8.11 8.11
C ALA A 211 35.30 -8.02 7.51
N VAL A 212 36.33 -7.94 8.36
CA VAL A 212 37.70 -8.09 7.93
C VAL A 212 38.13 -9.55 7.99
N ARG A 213 39.15 -9.92 7.23
CA ARG A 213 39.72 -11.26 7.24
C ARG A 213 40.06 -11.70 8.66
N GLY A 214 39.64 -12.90 9.04
CA GLY A 214 39.87 -13.47 10.38
C GLY A 214 38.92 -13.01 11.47
N ALA A 215 37.86 -12.22 11.14
CA ALA A 215 36.87 -11.75 12.12
C ALA A 215 36.06 -12.88 12.78
N TYR A 216 35.83 -13.99 12.06
CA TYR A 216 35.16 -15.20 12.53
C TYR A 216 35.68 -16.43 11.78
N THR A 217 35.33 -17.63 12.25
CA THR A 217 35.72 -18.90 11.59
C THR A 217 35.08 -18.97 10.20
N GLY A 218 35.94 -18.93 9.14
CA GLY A 218 35.50 -18.90 7.74
C GLY A 218 35.56 -17.51 7.07
N ALA A 219 36.01 -16.46 7.77
CA ALA A 219 36.27 -15.16 7.19
C ALA A 219 37.62 -15.14 6.43
N ASP A 220 37.69 -15.73 5.24
CA ASP A 220 38.89 -15.88 4.45
C ASP A 220 39.35 -14.59 3.74
N ARG A 221 38.48 -13.62 3.60
CA ARG A 221 38.69 -12.33 2.93
C ARG A 221 37.87 -11.22 3.58
N ASP A 222 38.27 -9.97 3.30
CA ASP A 222 37.47 -8.81 3.65
C ASP A 222 36.14 -8.84 2.88
N ARG A 223 35.06 -8.49 3.58
CA ARG A 223 33.71 -8.44 3.02
C ARG A 223 33.11 -7.06 3.27
N MET A 224 32.73 -6.39 2.18
CA MET A 224 32.03 -5.12 2.23
C MET A 224 30.62 -5.34 2.74
N GLY A 225 30.15 -4.52 3.70
CA GLY A 225 28.79 -4.56 4.21
C GLY A 225 27.80 -3.76 3.36
N VAL A 226 26.51 -4.04 3.57
CA VAL A 226 25.40 -3.36 2.88
C VAL A 226 25.43 -1.85 3.06
N PHE A 227 25.67 -1.36 4.29
CA PHE A 227 25.73 0.08 4.55
C PHE A 227 26.89 0.78 3.81
N GLU A 228 28.00 0.11 3.61
CA GLU A 228 29.09 0.63 2.81
C GLU A 228 28.76 0.62 1.31
N ALA A 229 28.14 -0.47 0.82
CA ALA A 229 27.72 -0.61 -0.57
C ALA A 229 26.64 0.42 -0.96
N ALA A 230 25.79 0.81 0.01
CA ALA A 230 24.74 1.80 -0.16
C ALA A 230 25.17 3.25 0.12
N ASN A 231 26.47 3.51 0.22
CA ASN A 231 26.96 4.86 0.53
C ASN A 231 26.45 5.89 -0.49
N ASN A 232 25.99 7.04 -0.02
CA ASN A 232 25.24 8.10 -0.73
C ASN A 232 23.82 7.69 -1.22
N GLY A 233 23.41 6.44 -0.99
CA GLY A 233 22.12 5.89 -1.41
C GLY A 233 21.13 5.70 -0.26
N THR A 234 20.31 4.65 -0.42
CA THR A 234 19.26 4.28 0.54
C THR A 234 19.36 2.80 0.87
N VAL A 235 19.29 2.46 2.15
CA VAL A 235 19.10 1.08 2.63
C VAL A 235 17.65 0.92 3.05
N PHE A 236 17.02 -0.13 2.55
CA PHE A 236 15.70 -0.56 2.98
C PHE A 236 15.84 -1.81 3.84
N LEU A 237 15.48 -1.71 5.12
CA LEU A 237 15.50 -2.80 6.10
C LEU A 237 14.09 -3.35 6.24
N ASP A 238 13.81 -4.48 5.59
CA ASP A 238 12.50 -5.16 5.75
C ASP A 238 12.51 -6.09 6.96
N GLU A 239 11.37 -6.28 7.58
CA GLU A 239 11.13 -7.11 8.78
C GLU A 239 12.09 -6.75 9.94
N ILE A 240 12.21 -5.42 10.22
CA ILE A 240 13.09 -4.90 11.28
C ILE A 240 12.77 -5.45 12.68
N GLY A 241 11.51 -5.88 12.89
CA GLY A 241 11.06 -6.51 14.13
C GLY A 241 11.63 -7.91 14.39
N ASP A 242 12.31 -8.52 13.41
CA ASP A 242 12.93 -9.83 13.56
C ASP A 242 14.37 -9.77 14.10
N LEU A 243 14.92 -8.56 14.25
CA LEU A 243 16.27 -8.35 14.74
C LEU A 243 16.42 -8.68 16.24
N GLU A 244 17.45 -9.43 16.58
CA GLU A 244 17.80 -9.71 17.97
C GLU A 244 18.27 -8.43 18.71
N LEU A 245 18.02 -8.35 20.02
CA LEU A 245 18.35 -7.19 20.87
C LEU A 245 19.82 -6.76 20.78
N GLY A 246 20.74 -7.72 20.66
CA GLY A 246 22.17 -7.42 20.51
C GLY A 246 22.47 -6.63 19.25
N PHE A 247 21.84 -7.01 18.14
CA PHE A 247 22.03 -6.33 16.86
C PHE A 247 21.31 -4.97 16.81
N GLN A 248 20.17 -4.83 17.48
CA GLN A 248 19.45 -3.56 17.58
C GLN A 248 20.33 -2.44 18.14
N LEU A 249 21.26 -2.76 19.07
CA LEU A 249 22.20 -1.79 19.63
C LEU A 249 23.22 -1.29 18.57
N ASN A 250 23.72 -2.18 17.73
CA ASN A 250 24.66 -1.82 16.65
C ASN A 250 23.98 -0.95 15.59
N LEU A 251 22.73 -1.28 15.25
CA LEU A 251 21.92 -0.47 14.35
C LEU A 251 21.64 0.93 14.93
N LEU A 252 21.31 1.02 16.22
CA LEU A 252 21.10 2.31 16.89
C LEU A 252 22.36 3.20 16.80
N ARG A 253 23.54 2.64 17.12
CA ARG A 253 24.82 3.36 17.01
C ARG A 253 25.06 3.86 15.58
N PHE A 254 24.82 3.01 14.59
CA PHE A 254 24.91 3.41 13.19
C PHE A 254 23.97 4.57 12.84
N LEU A 255 22.71 4.52 13.25
CA LEU A 255 21.73 5.59 12.99
C LEU A 255 22.10 6.92 13.65
N GLN A 256 22.81 6.87 14.79
CA GLN A 256 23.25 8.06 15.53
C GLN A 256 24.55 8.65 14.97
N GLU A 257 25.56 7.82 14.76
CA GLU A 257 26.94 8.22 14.44
C GLU A 257 27.21 8.29 12.93
N LYS A 258 26.37 7.61 12.12
CA LYS A 258 26.60 7.42 10.67
C LYS A 258 27.97 6.80 10.39
N GLU A 259 28.45 5.94 11.31
CA GLU A 259 29.72 5.23 11.23
C GLU A 259 29.47 3.73 11.29
N ILE A 260 30.08 2.99 10.38
CA ILE A 260 30.08 1.53 10.39
C ILE A 260 31.42 1.02 10.93
N ARG A 261 31.38 -0.11 11.65
CA ARG A 261 32.58 -0.82 12.09
C ARG A 261 32.51 -2.26 11.62
N PRO A 262 33.29 -2.62 10.58
CA PRO A 262 33.34 -4.02 10.15
C PRO A 262 33.72 -4.96 11.28
N LEU A 263 33.17 -6.16 11.33
CA LEU A 263 33.51 -7.17 12.33
C LEU A 263 35.02 -7.42 12.33
N GLY A 264 35.64 -7.47 13.49
CA GLY A 264 37.08 -7.65 13.66
C GLY A 264 37.92 -6.38 13.42
N SER A 265 37.30 -5.24 13.05
CA SER A 265 38.00 -3.97 12.85
C SER A 265 37.80 -3.02 14.03
N ALA A 266 38.89 -2.41 14.49
CA ALA A 266 38.83 -1.30 15.45
C ALA A 266 38.59 0.06 14.78
N ARG A 267 38.71 0.14 13.44
CA ARG A 267 38.55 1.39 12.69
C ARG A 267 37.08 1.52 12.20
N GLY A 268 36.47 2.65 12.53
CA GLY A 268 35.17 3.04 11.99
C GLY A 268 35.30 3.73 10.63
N LYS A 269 34.27 3.64 9.80
CA LYS A 269 34.15 4.30 8.50
C LYS A 269 32.83 5.07 8.45
N LYS A 270 32.90 6.37 8.19
CA LYS A 270 31.71 7.19 8.00
C LYS A 270 31.06 6.87 6.66
N VAL A 271 29.73 6.76 6.66
CA VAL A 271 28.92 6.53 5.48
C VAL A 271 27.70 7.44 5.52
N ASP A 272 27.29 7.94 4.36
CA ASP A 272 26.07 8.72 4.22
C ASP A 272 24.97 7.84 3.59
N VAL A 273 24.10 7.28 4.43
CA VAL A 273 23.03 6.39 3.99
C VAL A 273 21.70 6.85 4.58
N ARG A 274 20.70 6.98 3.72
CA ARG A 274 19.31 7.12 4.15
C ARG A 274 18.76 5.74 4.54
N VAL A 275 18.04 5.65 5.65
CA VAL A 275 17.43 4.40 6.12
C VAL A 275 15.92 4.48 6.00
N ILE A 276 15.34 3.45 5.38
CA ILE A 276 13.91 3.17 5.38
C ILE A 276 13.74 1.79 6.02
N ALA A 277 12.90 1.68 7.04
CA ALA A 277 12.64 0.43 7.73
C ALA A 277 11.20 -0.02 7.53
N ALA A 278 10.96 -1.32 7.48
CA ALA A 278 9.61 -1.88 7.40
C ALA A 278 9.41 -3.04 8.37
N THR A 279 8.17 -3.24 8.80
CA THR A 279 7.79 -4.36 9.65
C THR A 279 6.30 -4.69 9.53
N ASN A 280 5.95 -5.94 9.79
CA ASN A 280 4.58 -6.41 9.98
C ASN A 280 4.23 -6.55 11.48
N ARG A 281 5.19 -6.33 12.39
CA ARG A 281 5.02 -6.46 13.83
C ARG A 281 4.70 -5.10 14.47
N ASP A 282 3.96 -5.14 15.56
CA ASP A 282 3.74 -3.98 16.43
C ASP A 282 5.00 -3.73 17.28
N LEU A 283 5.86 -2.82 16.82
CA LEU A 283 7.11 -2.51 17.52
C LEU A 283 6.86 -1.88 18.90
N GLN A 284 5.77 -1.14 19.07
CA GLN A 284 5.44 -0.53 20.38
C GLN A 284 5.15 -1.61 21.40
N LYS A 285 4.34 -2.60 21.04
CA LYS A 285 4.09 -3.76 21.89
C LYS A 285 5.36 -4.56 22.16
N MET A 286 6.23 -4.70 21.17
CA MET A 286 7.52 -5.38 21.35
C MET A 286 8.45 -4.62 22.30
N VAL A 287 8.39 -3.28 22.35
CA VAL A 287 9.11 -2.48 23.36
C VAL A 287 8.57 -2.78 24.76
N GLU A 288 7.25 -2.79 24.95
CA GLU A 288 6.63 -3.15 26.22
C GLU A 288 7.00 -4.56 26.71
N GLU A 289 7.14 -5.50 25.77
CA GLU A 289 7.56 -6.89 26.04
C GLU A 289 9.10 -7.05 26.22
N GLY A 290 9.87 -5.98 26.07
CA GLY A 290 11.33 -6.02 26.13
C GLY A 290 12.02 -6.76 24.96
N LYS A 291 11.32 -6.97 23.85
CA LYS A 291 11.81 -7.62 22.62
C LYS A 291 12.39 -6.63 21.61
N PHE A 292 12.08 -5.36 21.74
CA PHE A 292 12.60 -4.27 20.92
C PHE A 292 13.06 -3.11 21.81
N ARG A 293 14.15 -2.46 21.45
CA ARG A 293 14.68 -1.34 22.23
C ARG A 293 13.90 -0.08 21.98
N GLU A 294 13.51 0.62 23.04
CA GLU A 294 12.77 1.86 23.00
C GLU A 294 13.57 2.99 22.29
N ASP A 295 14.89 3.07 22.56
CA ASP A 295 15.77 4.08 21.95
C ASP A 295 15.90 3.89 20.42
N LEU A 296 15.95 2.67 19.94
CA LEU A 296 15.95 2.35 18.50
C LEU A 296 14.58 2.68 17.88
N TRP A 297 13.48 2.32 18.56
CA TRP A 297 12.13 2.63 18.08
C TRP A 297 11.94 4.13 17.87
N TYR A 298 12.30 5.00 18.82
CA TYR A 298 12.23 6.45 18.65
C TYR A 298 13.12 6.94 17.47
N ARG A 299 14.28 6.32 17.23
CA ARG A 299 15.18 6.73 16.16
C ARG A 299 14.66 6.32 14.77
N LEU A 300 13.93 5.21 14.68
CA LEU A 300 13.29 4.74 13.44
C LEU A 300 11.97 5.46 13.16
N ASN A 301 11.19 5.77 14.19
CA ASN A 301 9.84 6.33 14.10
C ASN A 301 9.84 7.87 13.95
N VAL A 302 10.62 8.39 12.97
CA VAL A 302 10.64 9.83 12.66
C VAL A 302 9.43 10.19 11.77
N VAL A 303 9.22 9.42 10.70
CA VAL A 303 8.02 9.49 9.87
C VAL A 303 7.46 8.08 9.75
N ARG A 304 6.20 7.92 10.20
CA ARG A 304 5.51 6.64 10.17
C ARG A 304 4.53 6.59 9.01
N ILE A 305 4.58 5.50 8.22
CA ILE A 305 3.63 5.21 7.15
C ILE A 305 2.95 3.87 7.49
N LEU A 306 1.64 3.91 7.73
CA LEU A 306 0.84 2.73 8.02
C LEU A 306 0.08 2.29 6.76
N LEU A 307 0.48 1.14 6.18
CA LEU A 307 -0.21 0.56 5.03
C LEU A 307 -1.44 -0.22 5.49
N PRO A 308 -2.62 0.15 5.00
CA PRO A 308 -3.84 -0.60 5.33
C PRO A 308 -3.82 -1.98 4.66
N PRO A 309 -4.37 -3.02 5.32
CA PRO A 309 -4.62 -4.31 4.68
C PRO A 309 -5.63 -4.15 3.54
N LEU A 310 -5.61 -5.09 2.58
CA LEU A 310 -6.44 -4.98 1.37
C LEU A 310 -7.95 -4.99 1.69
N VAL A 311 -8.36 -5.65 2.78
CA VAL A 311 -9.73 -5.67 3.26
C VAL A 311 -10.27 -4.28 3.65
N GLU A 312 -9.40 -3.35 4.07
CA GLU A 312 -9.76 -1.97 4.42
C GLU A 312 -9.77 -1.01 3.21
N ARG A 313 -9.30 -1.49 2.05
CA ARG A 313 -9.26 -0.76 0.78
C ARG A 313 -9.86 -1.58 -0.36
N ARG A 314 -11.03 -2.18 -0.13
CA ARG A 314 -11.72 -3.06 -1.10
C ARG A 314 -11.92 -2.40 -2.46
N GLY A 315 -12.15 -1.09 -2.51
CA GLY A 315 -12.26 -0.34 -3.76
C GLY A 315 -11.00 -0.36 -4.64
N ASP A 316 -9.84 -0.74 -4.08
CA ASP A 316 -8.61 -0.91 -4.85
C ASP A 316 -8.51 -2.30 -5.52
N VAL A 317 -9.31 -3.29 -5.09
CA VAL A 317 -9.28 -4.66 -5.63
C VAL A 317 -9.57 -4.70 -7.14
N PRO A 318 -10.58 -4.01 -7.68
CA PRO A 318 -10.81 -3.96 -9.13
C PRO A 318 -9.62 -3.39 -9.92
N LEU A 319 -9.04 -2.30 -9.43
CA LEU A 319 -7.90 -1.65 -10.07
C LEU A 319 -6.68 -2.56 -10.11
N LEU A 320 -6.37 -3.20 -8.98
CA LEU A 320 -5.29 -4.17 -8.84
C LEU A 320 -5.53 -5.41 -9.72
N ALA A 321 -6.77 -5.91 -9.73
CA ALA A 321 -7.14 -7.07 -10.54
C ALA A 321 -6.94 -6.81 -12.04
N HIS A 322 -7.40 -5.68 -12.55
CA HIS A 322 -7.21 -5.32 -13.95
C HIS A 322 -5.73 -5.10 -14.30
N TYR A 323 -4.97 -4.47 -13.42
CA TYR A 323 -3.53 -4.26 -13.62
C TYR A 323 -2.77 -5.60 -13.70
N PHE A 324 -2.96 -6.49 -12.72
CA PHE A 324 -2.27 -7.77 -12.71
C PHE A 324 -2.70 -8.66 -13.88
N LEU A 325 -3.99 -8.66 -14.22
CA LEU A 325 -4.50 -9.40 -15.37
C LEU A 325 -3.85 -8.93 -16.68
N ARG A 326 -3.75 -7.60 -16.90
CA ARG A 326 -3.04 -7.04 -18.05
C ARG A 326 -1.57 -7.45 -18.04
N LYS A 327 -0.87 -7.27 -16.93
CA LYS A 327 0.54 -7.64 -16.75
C LYS A 327 0.80 -9.10 -17.09
N TYR A 328 -0.07 -10.02 -16.62
CA TYR A 328 0.09 -11.45 -16.86
C TYR A 328 -0.35 -11.88 -18.26
N ASN A 329 -1.38 -11.26 -18.81
CA ASN A 329 -1.74 -11.45 -20.22
C ASN A 329 -0.56 -11.11 -21.14
N ASP A 330 0.09 -9.97 -20.91
CA ASP A 330 1.26 -9.54 -21.68
C ASP A 330 2.45 -10.50 -21.50
N ARG A 331 2.71 -10.92 -20.25
CA ARG A 331 3.82 -11.80 -19.89
C ARG A 331 3.69 -13.20 -20.48
N TYR A 332 2.50 -13.80 -20.37
CA TYR A 332 2.23 -15.17 -20.80
C TYR A 332 1.58 -15.27 -22.18
N LYS A 333 1.40 -14.14 -22.87
CA LYS A 333 0.75 -14.06 -24.20
C LYS A 333 -0.65 -14.68 -24.19
N GLN A 334 -1.38 -14.46 -23.09
CA GLN A 334 -2.77 -14.89 -22.91
C GLN A 334 -3.73 -13.75 -23.24
N GLN A 335 -5.02 -14.07 -23.31
CA GLN A 335 -6.12 -13.10 -23.48
C GLN A 335 -7.22 -13.35 -22.43
N ALA A 336 -6.81 -13.65 -21.21
CA ALA A 336 -7.74 -13.90 -20.14
C ALA A 336 -8.56 -12.63 -19.82
N LYS A 337 -9.87 -12.80 -19.62
CA LYS A 337 -10.83 -11.73 -19.29
C LYS A 337 -11.54 -12.06 -18.00
N LEU A 338 -11.54 -11.11 -17.09
CA LEU A 338 -12.27 -11.20 -15.82
C LEU A 338 -13.72 -10.78 -16.05
N THR A 339 -14.66 -11.64 -15.64
CA THR A 339 -16.09 -11.31 -15.71
C THR A 339 -16.50 -10.43 -14.52
N GLU A 340 -17.66 -9.74 -14.62
CA GLU A 340 -18.21 -8.95 -13.53
C GLU A 340 -18.50 -9.79 -12.28
N SER A 341 -19.01 -11.02 -12.45
CA SER A 341 -19.25 -11.95 -11.33
C SER A 341 -17.95 -12.40 -10.67
N GLY A 342 -16.91 -12.71 -11.47
CA GLY A 342 -15.57 -13.02 -10.95
C GLY A 342 -14.97 -11.85 -10.18
N LEU A 343 -15.09 -10.62 -10.70
CA LEU A 343 -14.62 -9.42 -10.04
C LEU A 343 -15.31 -9.19 -8.69
N LYS A 344 -16.63 -9.30 -8.61
CA LYS A 344 -17.40 -9.19 -7.35
C LYS A 344 -16.97 -10.23 -6.32
N THR A 345 -16.59 -11.43 -6.76
CA THR A 345 -16.08 -12.47 -5.85
C THR A 345 -14.72 -12.09 -5.29
N LEU A 346 -13.84 -11.51 -6.11
CA LEU A 346 -12.54 -10.98 -5.65
C LEU A 346 -12.71 -9.83 -4.65
N GLU A 347 -13.64 -8.90 -4.88
CA GLU A 347 -13.92 -7.76 -4.00
C GLU A 347 -14.40 -8.19 -2.61
N ASN A 348 -15.19 -9.26 -2.53
CA ASN A 348 -15.79 -9.75 -1.30
C ASN A 348 -14.86 -10.64 -0.46
N TYR A 349 -13.75 -11.08 -1.00
CA TYR A 349 -12.81 -11.92 -0.27
C TYR A 349 -11.96 -11.12 0.72
N SER A 350 -11.55 -11.74 1.82
CA SER A 350 -10.85 -11.07 2.93
C SER A 350 -9.36 -10.78 2.68
N TRP A 351 -8.75 -11.46 1.73
CA TRP A 351 -7.34 -11.30 1.34
C TRP A 351 -6.34 -11.38 2.51
N PRO A 352 -6.25 -12.50 3.27
CA PRO A 352 -5.34 -12.61 4.41
C PRO A 352 -3.86 -12.44 4.02
N GLY A 353 -3.48 -12.72 2.77
CA GLY A 353 -2.15 -12.44 2.20
C GLY A 353 -2.08 -11.16 1.39
N ASN A 354 -3.10 -10.28 1.52
CA ASN A 354 -3.16 -8.96 0.92
C ASN A 354 -2.90 -8.96 -0.60
N VAL A 355 -2.19 -7.94 -1.12
CA VAL A 355 -1.90 -7.78 -2.55
C VAL A 355 -1.05 -8.92 -3.10
N ARG A 356 -0.16 -9.48 -2.29
CA ARG A 356 0.67 -10.64 -2.72
C ARG A 356 -0.20 -11.85 -3.03
N GLN A 357 -1.21 -12.13 -2.23
CA GLN A 357 -2.16 -13.22 -2.49
C GLN A 357 -3.01 -12.95 -3.73
N LEU A 358 -3.56 -11.74 -3.87
CA LEU A 358 -4.32 -11.34 -5.06
C LEU A 358 -3.48 -11.49 -6.33
N GLN A 359 -2.24 -11.02 -6.29
CA GLN A 359 -1.29 -11.13 -7.39
C GLN A 359 -1.06 -12.58 -7.82
N HIS A 360 -0.71 -13.47 -6.89
CA HIS A 360 -0.47 -14.89 -7.19
C HIS A 360 -1.74 -15.59 -7.69
N MET A 361 -2.90 -15.25 -7.14
CA MET A 361 -4.17 -15.81 -7.59
C MET A 361 -4.47 -15.41 -9.02
N LEU A 362 -4.31 -14.14 -9.38
CA LEU A 362 -4.55 -13.66 -10.75
C LEU A 362 -3.52 -14.19 -11.74
N GLU A 363 -2.26 -14.36 -11.34
CA GLU A 363 -1.25 -15.03 -12.15
C GLU A 363 -1.69 -16.45 -12.49
N ARG A 364 -2.09 -17.23 -11.48
CA ARG A 364 -2.58 -18.60 -11.64
C ARG A 364 -3.84 -18.66 -12.51
N LEU A 365 -4.83 -17.79 -12.24
CA LEU A 365 -6.07 -17.73 -13.02
C LEU A 365 -5.80 -17.37 -14.47
N THR A 366 -4.87 -16.46 -14.75
CA THR A 366 -4.48 -16.10 -16.13
C THR A 366 -3.89 -17.29 -16.88
N ILE A 367 -3.06 -18.11 -16.21
CA ILE A 367 -2.43 -19.27 -16.82
C ILE A 367 -3.43 -20.42 -17.03
N LEU A 368 -4.33 -20.64 -16.07
CA LEU A 368 -5.22 -21.80 -16.02
C LEU A 368 -6.63 -21.52 -16.55
N ALA A 369 -6.97 -20.27 -16.92
CA ALA A 369 -8.33 -19.90 -17.31
C ALA A 369 -8.82 -20.72 -18.53
N PRO A 370 -9.89 -21.53 -18.39
CA PRO A 370 -10.48 -22.22 -19.50
C PRO A 370 -11.00 -21.21 -20.53
N HIS A 371 -10.61 -21.36 -21.79
CA HIS A 371 -11.03 -20.47 -22.88
C HIS A 371 -10.77 -18.97 -22.63
N GLY A 372 -9.81 -18.63 -21.78
CA GLY A 372 -9.47 -17.23 -21.46
C GLY A 372 -10.54 -16.49 -20.63
N ARG A 373 -11.42 -17.18 -19.92
CA ARG A 373 -12.47 -16.55 -19.12
C ARG A 373 -12.30 -16.86 -17.63
N ILE A 374 -12.25 -15.81 -16.81
CA ILE A 374 -12.15 -15.87 -15.35
C ILE A 374 -13.51 -15.46 -14.78
N ASP A 375 -14.34 -16.42 -14.44
CA ASP A 375 -15.67 -16.24 -13.86
C ASP A 375 -15.71 -16.58 -12.36
N GLU A 376 -16.90 -16.44 -11.75
CA GLU A 376 -17.08 -16.72 -10.32
C GLU A 376 -16.65 -18.14 -9.90
N PRO A 377 -17.03 -19.23 -10.62
CA PRO A 377 -16.57 -20.57 -10.27
C PRO A 377 -15.06 -20.71 -10.25
N ALA A 378 -14.37 -20.17 -11.28
CA ALA A 378 -12.91 -20.20 -11.35
C ALA A 378 -12.24 -19.45 -10.19
N VAL A 379 -12.79 -18.28 -9.81
CA VAL A 379 -12.28 -17.51 -8.67
C VAL A 379 -12.51 -18.26 -7.36
N ARG A 380 -13.70 -18.85 -7.14
CA ARG A 380 -14.00 -19.62 -5.93
C ARG A 380 -13.09 -20.84 -5.77
N GLU A 381 -12.89 -21.60 -6.84
CA GLU A 381 -11.95 -22.72 -6.84
C GLU A 381 -10.52 -22.26 -6.51
N ALA A 382 -10.08 -21.13 -7.06
CA ALA A 382 -8.76 -20.58 -6.78
C ALA A 382 -8.62 -20.12 -5.31
N ILE A 383 -9.68 -19.58 -4.70
CA ILE A 383 -9.73 -19.22 -3.27
C ILE A 383 -9.58 -20.47 -2.41
N GLU A 384 -10.40 -21.50 -2.64
CA GLU A 384 -10.37 -22.76 -1.87
C GLU A 384 -9.01 -23.45 -1.91
N LEU A 385 -8.29 -23.35 -3.02
CA LEU A 385 -6.95 -23.89 -3.18
C LEU A 385 -5.85 -23.05 -2.52
N THR A 386 -6.14 -21.79 -2.19
CA THR A 386 -5.18 -20.84 -1.59
C THR A 386 -5.36 -20.76 -0.06
N GLU A 387 -6.54 -21.11 0.44
CA GLU A 387 -6.75 -21.19 1.87
C GLU A 387 -5.91 -22.32 2.46
N PRO A 388 -5.12 -22.08 3.52
CA PRO A 388 -4.52 -23.17 4.25
C PRO A 388 -5.65 -24.08 4.66
N ARG A 389 -5.62 -25.33 4.23
CA ARG A 389 -6.53 -26.32 4.80
C ARG A 389 -6.25 -26.30 6.29
N ASP A 390 -7.28 -25.94 7.03
CA ASP A 390 -7.20 -25.87 8.49
C ASP A 390 -7.00 -27.31 8.99
N ASN A 391 -5.76 -27.75 8.98
CA ASN A 391 -5.35 -29.04 9.54
C ASN A 391 -5.43 -29.03 11.08
N SER A 392 -6.03 -27.98 11.67
CA SER A 392 -6.22 -27.87 13.11
C SER A 392 -7.28 -28.83 13.66
N SER A 393 -7.99 -29.59 12.79
CA SER A 393 -8.95 -30.64 13.18
C SER A 393 -8.58 -32.04 12.68
N ASP A 394 -7.42 -32.24 12.08
CA ASP A 394 -7.00 -33.57 11.58
C ASP A 394 -6.34 -34.45 12.66
N THR A 395 -7.05 -34.65 13.75
CA THR A 395 -6.90 -35.97 14.38
C THR A 395 -7.72 -36.97 13.54
N LEU A 396 -7.22 -38.22 13.38
CA LEU A 396 -8.01 -39.28 12.74
C LEU A 396 -9.43 -39.38 13.32
N ALA A 397 -9.64 -38.95 14.55
CA ALA A 397 -10.93 -38.88 15.24
C ALA A 397 -11.86 -37.81 14.68
N ASP A 398 -11.34 -36.62 14.29
CA ASP A 398 -12.14 -35.52 13.77
C ASP A 398 -12.56 -35.77 12.31
N THR A 399 -11.64 -36.25 11.49
CA THR A 399 -11.93 -36.66 10.10
C THR A 399 -12.95 -37.81 10.08
N GLU A 400 -12.84 -38.75 11.01
CA GLU A 400 -13.82 -39.83 11.16
C GLU A 400 -15.19 -39.29 11.62
N ALA A 401 -15.22 -38.33 12.54
CA ALA A 401 -16.45 -37.70 13.01
C ALA A 401 -17.19 -36.94 11.90
N GLU A 402 -16.47 -36.19 11.07
CA GLU A 402 -17.06 -35.51 9.92
C GLU A 402 -17.60 -36.47 8.87
N GLN A 403 -16.86 -37.53 8.56
CA GLN A 403 -17.30 -38.55 7.61
C GLN A 403 -18.55 -39.26 8.11
N ILE A 404 -18.63 -39.58 9.40
CA ILE A 404 -19.83 -40.16 10.03
C ILE A 404 -21.03 -39.18 9.92
N LYS A 405 -20.85 -37.90 10.23
CA LYS A 405 -21.90 -36.86 10.11
C LYS A 405 -22.41 -36.72 8.67
N ARG A 406 -21.51 -36.69 7.70
CA ARG A 406 -21.83 -36.59 6.27
C ARG A 406 -22.67 -37.78 5.78
N VAL A 407 -22.25 -39.02 6.10
CA VAL A 407 -22.96 -40.23 5.68
C VAL A 407 -24.31 -40.35 6.39
N LEU A 408 -24.42 -39.93 7.66
CA LEU A 408 -25.69 -39.90 8.39
C LEU A 408 -26.67 -38.90 7.76
N ALA A 409 -26.22 -37.72 7.38
CA ALA A 409 -27.04 -36.72 6.68
C ALA A 409 -27.52 -37.26 5.32
N ALA A 410 -26.62 -37.87 4.53
CA ALA A 410 -26.95 -38.47 3.22
C ALA A 410 -27.91 -39.68 3.31
N THR A 411 -27.99 -40.35 4.47
CA THR A 411 -28.91 -41.47 4.69
C THR A 411 -30.18 -41.09 5.45
N GLY A 412 -30.45 -39.75 5.61
CA GLY A 412 -31.63 -39.27 6.32
C GLY A 412 -31.71 -39.72 7.79
N GLY A 413 -30.55 -39.90 8.46
CA GLY A 413 -30.46 -40.36 9.86
C GLY A 413 -30.54 -41.87 10.05
N ASN A 414 -30.64 -42.68 8.98
CA ASN A 414 -30.72 -44.11 9.06
C ASN A 414 -29.37 -44.74 9.43
N LYS A 415 -29.18 -45.00 10.73
CA LYS A 415 -27.92 -45.49 11.30
C LYS A 415 -27.49 -46.89 10.76
N SER A 416 -28.47 -47.75 10.39
CA SER A 416 -28.17 -49.07 9.82
C SER A 416 -27.60 -48.96 8.40
N ARG A 417 -28.16 -48.07 7.60
CA ARG A 417 -27.72 -47.81 6.24
C ARG A 417 -26.36 -47.04 6.24
N ALA A 418 -26.20 -46.11 7.18
CA ALA A 418 -24.94 -45.36 7.36
C ALA A 418 -23.80 -46.32 7.77
N ALA A 419 -23.99 -47.24 8.72
CA ALA A 419 -23.00 -48.20 9.12
C ALA A 419 -22.53 -49.11 7.94
N LYS A 420 -23.47 -49.53 7.08
CA LYS A 420 -23.18 -50.32 5.88
C LYS A 420 -22.33 -49.52 4.85
N ILE A 421 -22.64 -48.25 4.66
CA ILE A 421 -21.87 -47.37 3.73
C ILE A 421 -20.49 -47.09 4.29
N LEU A 422 -20.35 -46.89 5.61
CA LEU A 422 -19.08 -46.63 6.29
C LEU A 422 -18.21 -47.89 6.46
N GLY A 423 -18.72 -49.08 6.12
CA GLY A 423 -18.00 -50.36 6.28
C GLY A 423 -17.73 -50.76 7.72
N ILE A 424 -18.53 -50.26 8.68
CA ILE A 424 -18.37 -50.55 10.11
C ILE A 424 -19.62 -51.24 10.70
N GLU A 425 -19.44 -51.95 11.80
CA GLU A 425 -20.57 -52.54 12.53
C GLU A 425 -21.48 -51.46 13.14
N ARG A 426 -22.79 -51.72 13.15
CA ARG A 426 -23.79 -50.80 13.74
C ARG A 426 -23.43 -50.42 15.19
N LYS A 427 -22.93 -51.38 16.00
CA LYS A 427 -22.52 -51.16 17.39
C LYS A 427 -21.33 -50.21 17.49
N THR A 428 -20.41 -50.29 16.56
CA THR A 428 -19.25 -49.38 16.44
C THR A 428 -19.68 -47.96 16.07
N LEU A 429 -20.64 -47.82 15.16
CA LEU A 429 -21.21 -46.51 14.79
C LEU A 429 -21.90 -45.86 16.01
N TYR A 430 -22.68 -46.60 16.80
CA TYR A 430 -23.32 -46.05 18.00
C TYR A 430 -22.30 -45.55 19.01
N ARG A 431 -21.26 -46.30 19.32
CA ARG A 431 -20.19 -45.91 20.24
C ARG A 431 -19.43 -44.68 19.78
N LYS A 432 -19.22 -44.52 18.46
CA LYS A 432 -18.59 -43.35 17.88
C LYS A 432 -19.51 -42.13 17.92
N LEU A 433 -20.81 -42.29 17.69
CA LEU A 433 -21.80 -41.21 17.80
C LEU A 433 -21.94 -40.71 19.25
N GLU A 434 -21.83 -41.57 20.27
CA GLU A 434 -21.82 -41.17 21.69
C GLU A 434 -20.58 -40.32 22.06
N ARG A 435 -19.46 -40.49 21.34
CA ARG A 435 -18.23 -39.67 21.52
C ARG A 435 -18.25 -38.35 20.73
N ILE A 436 -19.08 -38.26 19.70
CA ILE A 436 -19.22 -37.09 18.82
C ILE A 436 -20.35 -36.16 19.30
N ALA A 437 -21.30 -36.67 20.09
CA ALA A 437 -22.30 -35.86 20.76
C ALA A 437 -21.69 -35.15 21.98
N PRO A 438 -21.92 -33.80 22.15
CA PRO A 438 -21.42 -33.04 23.27
C PRO A 438 -22.05 -33.52 24.59
#